data_64ef7aec21392ae597cc106c6de1297e
#
_entry.id   64ef7aec21392ae597cc106c6de1297e
#
_cell.length_a   1.000
_cell.length_b   1.000
_cell.length_c   1.000
_cell.angle_alpha   90.00
_cell.angle_beta   90.00
_cell.angle_gamma   90.00
#
_symmetry.space_group_name_H-M   'P 1'
#
loop_
_entity.id
_entity.type
_entity.pdbx_description
1 polymer ?
#
loop_
_entity_poly.entity_id
_entity_poly.type
_entity_poly.pdbx_seq_one_letter_code
_entity_poly.pdbx_strand_id
1 'polypeptide(L)'
;MKGKTYGYIRVSSKDQNEDRQRIAMREFGIPDESVFMDKQSGKDFERPEYKRLMRKIKPDDTLVIKSIDRLGRNYEEILEQWRFITKRRQTAIVVLDMPLLDTRQGRDLTGTLIADIVLQLLSYVAQTEREFIRQRQAEGIAAAKARGVKFGRQPMERPSEFEAVREEWKAGRLSARKAALKLGITHRTFLTWAAEDFSD
;
A
#
# COMPACT_ATOMS: atom_id res chain seq x y z
N MET A 1 21.66 -30.45 -11.90
CA MET A 1 21.36 -29.41 -12.94
C MET A 1 21.48 -28.05 -12.28
N LYS A 2 22.06 -27.07 -12.95
CA LYS A 2 22.13 -25.69 -12.42
C LYS A 2 20.70 -25.15 -12.33
N GLY A 3 20.26 -24.67 -11.16
CA GLY A 3 18.92 -24.07 -10.98
C GLY A 3 18.70 -22.88 -11.91
N LYS A 4 17.43 -22.57 -12.20
CA LYS A 4 17.05 -21.41 -13.04
C LYS A 4 16.99 -20.16 -12.19
N THR A 5 17.23 -19.01 -12.81
CA THR A 5 17.12 -17.70 -12.17
C THR A 5 15.88 -16.98 -12.70
N TYR A 6 15.06 -16.48 -11.79
CA TYR A 6 13.84 -15.72 -12.10
C TYR A 6 13.90 -14.35 -11.45
N GLY A 7 13.42 -13.33 -12.14
CA GLY A 7 13.22 -12.00 -11.60
C GLY A 7 11.75 -11.78 -11.18
N TYR A 8 11.53 -11.06 -10.08
CA TYR A 8 10.21 -10.57 -9.74
C TYR A 8 10.20 -9.05 -9.56
N ILE A 9 9.28 -8.42 -10.25
CA ILE A 9 9.07 -6.97 -10.25
C ILE A 9 7.66 -6.68 -9.74
N ARG A 10 7.55 -5.70 -8.84
CA ARG A 10 6.27 -5.17 -8.40
C ARG A 10 6.27 -3.64 -8.50
N VAL A 11 5.29 -3.08 -9.19
CA VAL A 11 5.11 -1.63 -9.34
C VAL A 11 3.69 -1.23 -8.93
N SER A 12 3.53 -0.06 -8.33
CA SER A 12 2.22 0.57 -8.17
C SER A 12 1.83 1.23 -9.49
N SER A 13 0.52 1.38 -9.76
CA SER A 13 0.02 2.03 -10.98
C SER A 13 0.49 3.48 -11.17
N LYS A 14 1.10 4.09 -10.14
CA LYS A 14 1.67 5.45 -10.14
C LYS A 14 3.20 5.49 -10.26
N ASP A 15 3.88 4.36 -10.17
CA ASP A 15 5.34 4.34 -10.15
C ASP A 15 5.94 4.21 -11.55
N GLN A 16 6.65 5.25 -11.94
CA GLN A 16 7.59 5.27 -13.07
C GLN A 16 8.84 4.39 -12.83
N ASN A 17 8.85 3.54 -11.79
CA ASN A 17 10.01 2.74 -11.37
C ASN A 17 10.09 1.35 -12.01
N GLU A 18 9.25 1.04 -12.99
CA GLU A 18 9.33 -0.23 -13.74
C GLU A 18 10.70 -0.37 -14.44
N ASP A 19 11.12 0.69 -15.11
CA ASP A 19 12.37 0.68 -15.89
C ASP A 19 13.59 0.43 -15.02
N ARG A 20 13.67 1.04 -13.84
CA ARG A 20 14.78 0.82 -12.89
C ARG A 20 14.87 -0.64 -12.42
N GLN A 21 13.74 -1.28 -12.21
CA GLN A 21 13.72 -2.68 -11.79
C GLN A 21 14.08 -3.59 -12.97
N ARG A 22 13.58 -3.30 -14.18
CA ARG A 22 13.94 -4.05 -15.39
C ARG A 22 15.43 -3.94 -15.74
N ILE A 23 15.98 -2.73 -15.67
CA ILE A 23 17.42 -2.50 -15.88
C ILE A 23 18.23 -3.34 -14.89
N ALA A 24 17.92 -3.28 -13.60
CA ALA A 24 18.62 -4.06 -12.58
C ALA A 24 18.52 -5.58 -12.80
N MET A 25 17.38 -6.10 -13.30
CA MET A 25 17.24 -7.51 -13.67
C MET A 25 18.14 -7.89 -14.86
N ARG A 26 18.20 -7.04 -15.90
CA ARG A 26 19.06 -7.25 -17.07
C ARG A 26 20.54 -7.18 -16.71
N GLU A 27 20.96 -6.20 -15.91
CA GLU A 27 22.32 -6.07 -15.39
C GLU A 27 22.75 -7.29 -14.57
N PHE A 28 21.80 -7.90 -13.84
CA PHE A 28 22.04 -9.15 -13.14
C PHE A 28 22.10 -10.37 -14.08
N GLY A 29 21.73 -10.22 -15.36
CA GLY A 29 21.77 -11.28 -16.36
C GLY A 29 20.49 -12.13 -16.44
N ILE A 30 19.34 -11.59 -16.02
CA ILE A 30 18.04 -12.28 -16.11
C ILE A 30 17.38 -11.91 -17.44
N PRO A 31 17.07 -12.89 -18.31
CA PRO A 31 16.37 -12.63 -19.56
C PRO A 31 14.91 -12.23 -19.30
N ASP A 32 14.34 -11.36 -20.15
CA ASP A 32 13.02 -10.77 -19.96
C ASP A 32 11.90 -11.83 -19.84
N GLU A 33 12.02 -12.99 -20.50
CA GLU A 33 11.08 -14.10 -20.38
C GLU A 33 11.09 -14.81 -19.03
N SER A 34 12.12 -14.57 -18.24
CA SER A 34 12.25 -15.08 -16.86
C SER A 34 11.86 -14.05 -15.80
N VAL A 35 11.37 -12.87 -16.22
CA VAL A 35 10.90 -11.82 -15.31
C VAL A 35 9.38 -11.87 -15.20
N PHE A 36 8.89 -11.96 -13.97
CA PHE A 36 7.48 -11.92 -13.61
C PHE A 36 7.16 -10.56 -13.03
N MET A 37 6.06 -9.92 -13.48
CA MET A 37 5.76 -8.56 -13.06
C MET A 37 4.28 -8.38 -12.73
N ASP A 38 4.02 -7.88 -11.50
CA ASP A 38 2.71 -7.42 -11.08
C ASP A 38 2.64 -5.89 -11.08
N LYS A 39 1.63 -5.34 -11.79
CA LYS A 39 1.25 -3.92 -11.76
C LYS A 39 -0.01 -3.76 -10.93
N GLN A 40 0.04 -3.01 -9.83
CA GLN A 40 -1.11 -2.90 -8.93
C GLN A 40 -1.50 -1.47 -8.61
N SER A 41 -2.80 -1.18 -8.69
CA SER A 41 -3.42 -0.03 -8.04
C SER A 41 -3.65 -0.33 -6.55
N GLY A 42 -3.42 0.64 -5.67
CA GLY A 42 -3.26 0.51 -4.22
C GLY A 42 -4.35 -0.16 -3.37
N LYS A 43 -5.38 -0.79 -3.95
CA LYS A 43 -6.45 -1.47 -3.20
C LYS A 43 -6.48 -2.99 -3.33
N ASP A 44 -6.08 -3.56 -4.46
CA ASP A 44 -6.12 -5.01 -4.67
C ASP A 44 -4.74 -5.64 -4.53
N PHE A 45 -4.63 -6.64 -3.64
CA PHE A 45 -3.39 -7.36 -3.36
C PHE A 45 -3.33 -8.69 -4.13
N GLU A 46 -3.99 -8.75 -5.25
CA GLU A 46 -3.83 -9.89 -6.14
C GLU A 46 -2.49 -9.77 -6.88
N ARG A 47 -1.63 -10.77 -6.68
CA ARG A 47 -0.32 -10.91 -7.35
C ARG A 47 -0.37 -12.13 -8.27
N PRO A 48 -1.04 -12.05 -9.42
CA PRO A 48 -1.20 -13.20 -10.30
C PRO A 48 0.13 -13.72 -10.82
N GLU A 49 1.06 -12.84 -11.19
CA GLU A 49 2.37 -13.23 -11.69
C GLU A 49 3.28 -13.77 -10.58
N TYR A 50 3.20 -13.21 -9.36
CA TYR A 50 3.88 -13.79 -8.21
C TYR A 50 3.35 -15.21 -7.91
N LYS A 51 2.04 -15.39 -7.86
CA LYS A 51 1.41 -16.70 -7.66
C LYS A 51 1.82 -17.70 -8.76
N ARG A 52 1.92 -17.24 -10.01
CA ARG A 52 2.39 -18.02 -11.15
C ARG A 52 3.86 -18.40 -11.00
N LEU A 53 4.72 -17.46 -10.61
CA LEU A 53 6.12 -17.71 -10.31
C LEU A 53 6.28 -18.74 -9.19
N MET A 54 5.56 -18.61 -8.07
CA MET A 54 5.62 -19.54 -6.95
C MET A 54 5.18 -20.97 -7.32
N ARG A 55 4.35 -21.14 -8.34
CA ARG A 55 4.00 -22.47 -8.87
C ARG A 55 5.09 -23.04 -9.80
N LYS A 56 5.85 -22.18 -10.47
CA LYS A 56 6.87 -22.54 -11.44
C LYS A 56 8.24 -22.84 -10.80
N ILE A 57 8.56 -22.11 -9.76
CA ILE A 57 9.86 -22.17 -9.08
C ILE A 57 10.07 -23.52 -8.39
N LYS A 58 11.27 -24.07 -8.53
CA LYS A 58 11.66 -25.38 -7.99
C LYS A 58 12.78 -25.23 -6.98
N PRO A 59 13.06 -26.29 -6.20
CA PRO A 59 14.27 -26.35 -5.38
C PRO A 59 15.51 -26.05 -6.22
N ASP A 60 16.49 -25.38 -5.62
CA ASP A 60 17.73 -24.92 -6.25
C ASP A 60 17.62 -23.79 -7.28
N ASP A 61 16.41 -23.32 -7.63
CA ASP A 61 16.24 -22.10 -8.39
C ASP A 61 16.60 -20.85 -7.55
N THR A 62 16.73 -19.72 -8.21
CA THR A 62 17.03 -18.43 -7.59
C THR A 62 15.93 -17.42 -7.92
N LEU A 63 15.37 -16.78 -6.90
CA LEU A 63 14.51 -15.61 -7.06
C LEU A 63 15.32 -14.34 -6.83
N VAL A 64 15.28 -13.43 -7.79
CA VAL A 64 15.94 -12.12 -7.70
C VAL A 64 14.86 -11.04 -7.59
N ILE A 65 15.01 -10.17 -6.62
CA ILE A 65 14.20 -8.98 -6.43
C ILE A 65 15.10 -7.76 -6.27
N LYS A 66 14.62 -6.59 -6.67
CA LYS A 66 15.42 -5.37 -6.50
C LYS A 66 15.54 -4.99 -5.01
N SER A 67 14.44 -4.95 -4.30
CA SER A 67 14.36 -4.53 -2.89
C SER A 67 13.40 -5.44 -2.12
N ILE A 68 13.62 -5.55 -0.81
CA ILE A 68 12.89 -6.49 0.06
C ILE A 68 11.38 -6.20 0.14
N ASP A 69 10.98 -4.93 0.02
CA ASP A 69 9.59 -4.49 0.01
C ASP A 69 8.78 -5.01 -1.19
N ARG A 70 9.45 -5.63 -2.18
CA ARG A 70 8.76 -6.32 -3.28
C ARG A 70 8.07 -7.60 -2.81
N LEU A 71 8.55 -8.22 -1.73
CA LEU A 71 7.95 -9.44 -1.18
C LEU A 71 6.66 -9.20 -0.40
N GLY A 72 6.53 -8.06 0.30
CA GLY A 72 5.37 -7.77 1.14
C GLY A 72 5.08 -6.28 1.30
N ARG A 73 3.95 -5.97 1.94
CA ARG A 73 3.53 -4.60 2.30
C ARG A 73 3.93 -4.22 3.72
N ASN A 74 4.06 -5.22 4.55
CA ASN A 74 4.42 -5.09 5.95
C ASN A 74 5.45 -6.16 6.30
N TYR A 75 5.96 -6.05 7.52
CA TYR A 75 6.97 -6.93 8.05
C TYR A 75 6.56 -8.40 8.06
N GLU A 76 5.40 -8.69 8.59
CA GLU A 76 4.91 -10.06 8.75
C GLU A 76 4.81 -10.78 7.41
N GLU A 77 4.24 -10.09 6.41
CA GLU A 77 4.12 -10.62 5.06
C GLU A 77 5.50 -10.85 4.41
N ILE A 78 6.45 -9.93 4.58
CA ILE A 78 7.81 -10.09 4.06
C ILE A 78 8.48 -11.33 4.68
N LEU A 79 8.40 -11.49 6.01
CA LEU A 79 8.93 -12.67 6.70
C LEU A 79 8.28 -13.97 6.27
N GLU A 80 6.96 -13.96 6.13
CA GLU A 80 6.20 -15.13 5.69
C GLU A 80 6.65 -15.57 4.29
N GLN A 81 6.70 -14.62 3.33
CA GLN A 81 7.13 -14.88 1.96
C GLN A 81 8.60 -15.33 1.92
N TRP A 82 9.47 -14.70 2.70
CA TRP A 82 10.87 -15.10 2.81
C TRP A 82 11.01 -16.55 3.28
N ARG A 83 10.35 -16.90 4.38
CA ARG A 83 10.36 -18.28 4.90
C ARG A 83 9.74 -19.29 3.93
N PHE A 84 8.66 -18.88 3.27
CA PHE A 84 8.03 -19.73 2.27
C PHE A 84 8.99 -20.06 1.11
N ILE A 85 9.69 -19.05 0.57
CA ILE A 85 10.61 -19.23 -0.55
C ILE A 85 11.85 -20.02 -0.11
N THR A 86 12.50 -19.59 0.98
CA THR A 86 13.78 -20.19 1.39
C THR A 86 13.63 -21.55 2.04
N LYS A 87 12.63 -21.75 2.91
CA LYS A 87 12.47 -23.01 3.69
C LYS A 87 11.54 -24.01 3.02
N ARG A 88 10.36 -23.55 2.51
CA ARG A 88 9.40 -24.50 1.90
C ARG A 88 9.71 -24.80 0.44
N ARG A 89 10.11 -23.79 -0.35
CA ARG A 89 10.46 -23.97 -1.75
C ARG A 89 11.92 -24.35 -1.96
N GLN A 90 12.76 -24.19 -0.95
CA GLN A 90 14.23 -24.44 -1.03
C GLN A 90 14.89 -23.66 -2.18
N THR A 91 14.42 -22.44 -2.38
CA THR A 91 14.82 -21.52 -3.46
C THR A 91 15.70 -20.44 -2.84
N ALA A 92 16.81 -20.11 -3.50
CA ALA A 92 17.63 -18.98 -3.07
C ALA A 92 16.94 -17.65 -3.38
N ILE A 93 17.16 -16.65 -2.52
CA ILE A 93 16.74 -15.26 -2.78
C ILE A 93 17.97 -14.38 -2.87
N VAL A 94 17.93 -13.45 -3.83
CA VAL A 94 18.89 -12.36 -3.99
C VAL A 94 18.14 -11.04 -3.96
N VAL A 95 18.54 -10.15 -3.05
CA VAL A 95 18.02 -8.78 -2.97
C VAL A 95 19.10 -7.83 -3.47
N LEU A 96 18.89 -7.23 -4.65
CA LEU A 96 19.93 -6.47 -5.35
C LEU A 96 20.41 -5.23 -4.56
N ASP A 97 19.50 -4.55 -3.87
CA ASP A 97 19.83 -3.37 -3.06
C ASP A 97 20.45 -3.75 -1.69
N MET A 98 20.50 -5.04 -1.35
CA MET A 98 21.01 -5.55 -0.06
C MET A 98 21.83 -6.83 -0.27
N PRO A 99 23.12 -6.74 -0.61
CA PRO A 99 23.97 -7.90 -0.87
C PRO A 99 24.04 -8.91 0.29
N LEU A 100 23.85 -8.45 1.53
CA LEU A 100 23.78 -9.33 2.72
C LEU A 100 22.56 -10.29 2.70
N LEU A 101 21.55 -9.99 1.89
CA LEU A 101 20.37 -10.83 1.68
C LEU A 101 20.51 -11.68 0.39
N ASP A 102 21.72 -12.12 0.06
CA ASP A 102 21.99 -13.13 -0.97
C ASP A 102 22.16 -14.51 -0.35
N THR A 103 21.09 -15.30 -0.35
CA THR A 103 21.11 -16.63 0.26
C THR A 103 21.81 -17.70 -0.57
N ARG A 104 22.35 -17.35 -1.76
CA ARG A 104 23.16 -18.29 -2.55
C ARG A 104 24.54 -18.52 -1.95
N GLN A 105 25.08 -17.48 -1.29
CA GLN A 105 26.44 -17.52 -0.70
C GLN A 105 26.48 -18.24 0.63
N GLY A 106 25.33 -18.50 1.24
CA GLY A 106 25.25 -19.14 2.56
C GLY A 106 24.29 -20.33 2.55
N ARG A 107 24.54 -21.32 1.69
CA ARG A 107 23.82 -22.62 1.76
C ARG A 107 24.16 -23.41 3.01
N ASP A 108 25.19 -23.02 3.77
CA ASP A 108 25.43 -23.48 5.13
C ASP A 108 24.44 -22.82 6.11
N LEU A 109 24.29 -23.44 7.26
CA LEU A 109 23.39 -22.97 8.32
C LEU A 109 23.70 -21.52 8.75
N THR A 110 24.96 -21.09 8.63
CA THR A 110 25.45 -19.77 9.05
C THR A 110 24.96 -18.65 8.14
N GLY A 111 25.04 -18.81 6.83
CA GLY A 111 24.60 -17.76 5.88
C GLY A 111 23.09 -17.56 5.89
N THR A 112 22.33 -18.65 6.04
CA THR A 112 20.87 -18.57 6.19
C THR A 112 20.48 -17.89 7.51
N LEU A 113 21.19 -18.17 8.60
CA LEU A 113 20.97 -17.56 9.90
C LEU A 113 21.27 -16.06 9.87
N ILE A 114 22.37 -15.64 9.25
CA ILE A 114 22.73 -14.22 9.09
C ILE A 114 21.66 -13.49 8.31
N ALA A 115 21.20 -14.03 7.18
CA ALA A 115 20.13 -13.43 6.39
C ALA A 115 18.81 -13.29 7.18
N ASP A 116 18.45 -14.32 7.95
CA ASP A 116 17.26 -14.31 8.81
C ASP A 116 17.38 -13.22 9.92
N ILE A 117 18.55 -13.06 10.54
CA ILE A 117 18.81 -12.03 11.57
C ILE A 117 18.76 -10.62 10.96
N VAL A 118 19.45 -10.40 9.85
CA VAL A 118 19.44 -9.10 9.15
C VAL A 118 18.03 -8.72 8.76
N LEU A 119 17.25 -9.65 8.23
CA LEU A 119 15.86 -9.43 7.87
C LEU A 119 15.01 -9.03 9.09
N GLN A 120 15.16 -9.72 10.22
CA GLN A 120 14.46 -9.39 11.47
C GLN A 120 14.82 -8.00 11.96
N LEU A 121 16.12 -7.64 11.93
CA LEU A 121 16.60 -6.34 12.38
C LEU A 121 16.05 -5.20 11.52
N LEU A 122 16.17 -5.31 10.19
CA LEU A 122 15.65 -4.32 9.25
C LEU A 122 14.15 -4.10 9.42
N SER A 123 13.45 -5.15 9.71
CA SER A 123 12.02 -5.15 9.90
C SER A 123 11.60 -4.50 11.20
N TYR A 124 12.33 -4.75 12.26
CA TYR A 124 12.14 -4.07 13.54
C TYR A 124 12.36 -2.55 13.38
N VAL A 125 13.43 -2.15 12.71
CA VAL A 125 13.72 -0.73 12.44
C VAL A 125 12.60 -0.08 11.64
N ALA A 126 12.13 -0.72 10.57
CA ALA A 126 11.04 -0.20 9.74
C ALA A 126 9.71 -0.07 10.51
N GLN A 127 9.41 -1.02 11.41
CA GLN A 127 8.24 -0.97 12.27
C GLN A 127 8.33 0.20 13.25
N THR A 128 9.44 0.32 13.94
CA THR A 128 9.71 1.38 14.92
C THR A 128 9.64 2.77 14.26
N GLU A 129 10.19 2.93 13.06
CA GLU A 129 10.12 4.19 12.32
C GLU A 129 8.66 4.58 11.96
N ARG A 130 7.84 3.61 11.54
CA ARG A 130 6.40 3.86 11.29
C ARG A 130 5.66 4.28 12.55
N GLU A 131 5.95 3.67 13.69
CA GLU A 131 5.35 4.01 14.97
C GLU A 131 5.72 5.43 15.40
N PHE A 132 6.99 5.81 15.29
CA PHE A 132 7.44 7.17 15.55
C PHE A 132 6.83 8.21 14.61
N ILE A 133 6.64 7.91 13.33
CA ILE A 133 5.95 8.79 12.39
C ILE A 133 4.50 8.99 12.82
N ARG A 134 3.77 7.92 13.13
CA ARG A 134 2.38 7.97 13.60
C ARG A 134 2.24 8.76 14.90
N GLN A 135 3.14 8.53 15.85
CA GLN A 135 3.14 9.25 17.13
C GLN A 135 3.36 10.75 16.91
N ARG A 136 4.41 11.14 16.18
CA ARG A 136 4.68 12.56 15.85
C ARG A 136 3.51 13.20 15.10
N GLN A 137 2.85 12.47 14.21
CA GLN A 137 1.68 12.94 13.50
C GLN A 137 0.48 13.15 14.43
N ALA A 138 0.22 12.23 15.36
CA ALA A 138 -0.83 12.35 16.36
C ALA A 138 -0.59 13.53 17.31
N GLU A 139 0.65 13.70 17.78
CA GLU A 139 1.07 14.83 18.61
C GLU A 139 0.91 16.17 17.87
N GLY A 140 1.32 16.22 16.59
CA GLY A 140 1.15 17.40 15.75
C GLY A 140 -0.30 17.78 15.51
N ILE A 141 -1.18 16.78 15.29
CA ILE A 141 -2.63 16.98 15.14
C ILE A 141 -3.24 17.47 16.45
N ALA A 142 -2.86 16.88 17.59
CA ALA A 142 -3.35 17.29 18.90
C ALA A 142 -2.97 18.74 19.21
N ALA A 143 -1.70 19.11 18.98
CA ALA A 143 -1.21 20.47 19.16
C ALA A 143 -1.92 21.49 18.22
N ALA A 144 -2.19 21.12 16.98
CA ALA A 144 -2.91 21.96 16.04
C ALA A 144 -4.38 22.14 16.44
N LYS A 145 -5.05 21.08 16.89
CA LYS A 145 -6.43 21.16 17.43
C LYS A 145 -6.50 22.06 18.65
N ALA A 146 -5.52 21.99 19.57
CA ALA A 146 -5.45 22.88 20.74
C ALA A 146 -5.30 24.35 20.35
N ARG A 147 -4.71 24.65 19.20
CA ARG A 147 -4.63 26.01 18.60
C ARG A 147 -5.87 26.39 17.79
N GLY A 148 -6.91 25.58 17.77
CA GLY A 148 -8.15 25.87 17.05
C GLY A 148 -8.15 25.50 15.56
N VAL A 149 -7.11 24.79 15.06
CA VAL A 149 -7.06 24.35 13.66
C VAL A 149 -8.10 23.25 13.45
N LYS A 150 -9.02 23.46 12.54
CA LYS A 150 -10.03 22.49 12.15
C LYS A 150 -9.46 21.57 11.07
N PHE A 151 -9.53 20.26 11.31
CA PHE A 151 -9.15 19.21 10.33
C PHE A 151 -10.40 18.63 9.67
N GLY A 152 -10.25 18.12 8.49
CA GLY A 152 -11.31 17.49 7.72
C GLY A 152 -11.74 18.34 6.51
N ARG A 153 -12.84 17.92 5.88
CA ARG A 153 -13.42 18.65 4.77
C ARG A 153 -13.98 19.98 5.30
N GLN A 154 -13.70 21.08 4.60
CA GLN A 154 -14.31 22.37 4.93
C GLN A 154 -15.84 22.23 4.88
N PRO A 155 -16.56 22.81 5.88
CA PRO A 155 -18.00 22.86 5.82
C PRO A 155 -18.44 23.54 4.53
N MET A 156 -19.45 22.98 3.87
CA MET A 156 -20.07 23.61 2.72
C MET A 156 -20.87 24.82 3.21
N GLU A 157 -20.69 25.98 2.60
CA GLU A 157 -21.49 27.15 2.90
C GLU A 157 -22.94 26.93 2.45
N ARG A 158 -23.89 27.38 3.27
CA ARG A 158 -25.31 27.31 2.90
C ARG A 158 -25.57 28.36 1.82
N PRO A 159 -26.21 27.98 0.68
CA PRO A 159 -26.63 28.94 -0.33
C PRO A 159 -27.57 30.01 0.27
N SER A 160 -27.51 31.26 -0.24
CA SER A 160 -28.34 32.35 0.23
C SER A 160 -29.84 32.06 0.12
N GLU A 161 -30.24 31.25 -0.88
CA GLU A 161 -31.60 30.83 -1.12
C GLU A 161 -32.10 29.71 -0.23
N PHE A 162 -31.24 29.17 0.66
CA PHE A 162 -31.59 28.01 1.48
C PHE A 162 -32.85 28.21 2.30
N GLU A 163 -32.97 29.32 3.00
CA GLU A 163 -34.13 29.61 3.85
C GLU A 163 -35.44 29.70 3.05
N ALA A 164 -35.43 30.40 1.92
CA ALA A 164 -36.62 30.49 1.07
C ALA A 164 -37.06 29.11 0.56
N VAL A 165 -36.12 28.30 0.10
CA VAL A 165 -36.39 26.93 -0.37
C VAL A 165 -36.85 26.02 0.76
N ARG A 166 -36.32 26.18 1.96
CA ARG A 166 -36.75 25.44 3.16
C ARG A 166 -38.21 25.75 3.51
N GLU A 167 -38.63 27.02 3.49
CA GLU A 167 -40.00 27.42 3.74
C GLU A 167 -40.98 26.88 2.68
N GLU A 168 -40.59 26.86 1.39
CA GLU A 168 -41.37 26.23 0.33
C GLU A 168 -41.54 24.72 0.58
N TRP A 169 -40.48 24.03 1.11
CA TRP A 169 -40.55 22.64 1.46
C TRP A 169 -41.43 22.38 2.70
N LYS A 170 -41.29 23.19 3.76
CA LYS A 170 -42.14 23.09 4.97
C LYS A 170 -43.62 23.30 4.64
N ALA A 171 -43.92 24.23 3.72
CA ALA A 171 -45.29 24.50 3.24
C ALA A 171 -45.84 23.40 2.28
N GLY A 172 -45.06 22.31 2.05
CA GLY A 172 -45.48 21.24 1.16
C GLY A 172 -45.46 21.54 -0.33
N ARG A 173 -44.97 22.72 -0.73
CA ARG A 173 -44.92 23.17 -2.14
C ARG A 173 -43.77 22.52 -2.92
N LEU A 174 -42.72 22.05 -2.21
CA LEU A 174 -41.59 21.35 -2.79
C LEU A 174 -41.30 20.05 -2.04
N SER A 175 -40.91 19.00 -2.76
CA SER A 175 -40.32 17.82 -2.10
C SER A 175 -38.86 18.08 -1.71
N ALA A 176 -38.35 17.39 -0.68
CA ALA A 176 -36.94 17.52 -0.25
C ALA A 176 -35.92 17.26 -1.38
N ARG A 177 -36.25 16.37 -2.32
CA ARG A 177 -35.42 16.10 -3.50
C ARG A 177 -35.37 17.28 -4.46
N LYS A 178 -36.52 17.93 -4.74
CA LYS A 178 -36.60 19.12 -5.57
C LYS A 178 -35.92 20.31 -4.91
N ALA A 179 -36.08 20.47 -3.60
CA ALA A 179 -35.40 21.50 -2.81
C ALA A 179 -33.86 21.35 -2.89
N ALA A 180 -33.36 20.15 -2.70
CA ALA A 180 -31.93 19.84 -2.82
C ALA A 180 -31.39 20.14 -4.24
N LEU A 181 -32.13 19.75 -5.27
CA LEU A 181 -31.77 20.02 -6.67
C LEU A 181 -31.70 21.52 -6.95
N LYS A 182 -32.71 22.33 -6.47
CA LYS A 182 -32.75 23.77 -6.62
C LYS A 182 -31.54 24.47 -5.97
N LEU A 183 -31.02 23.91 -4.86
CA LEU A 183 -29.86 24.43 -4.13
C LEU A 183 -28.50 23.85 -4.60
N GLY A 184 -28.50 22.97 -5.59
CA GLY A 184 -27.26 22.32 -6.06
C GLY A 184 -26.55 21.42 -5.02
N ILE A 185 -27.31 20.90 -4.03
CA ILE A 185 -26.79 20.07 -2.93
C ILE A 185 -27.42 18.66 -2.97
N THR A 186 -26.85 17.74 -2.16
CA THR A 186 -27.45 16.41 -2.05
C THR A 186 -28.72 16.43 -1.20
N HIS A 187 -29.65 15.51 -1.47
CA HIS A 187 -30.85 15.31 -0.67
C HIS A 187 -30.54 15.12 0.83
N ARG A 188 -29.49 14.38 1.13
CA ARG A 188 -29.03 14.15 2.53
C ARG A 188 -28.56 15.45 3.16
N THR A 189 -27.76 16.25 2.46
CA THR A 189 -27.28 17.55 2.94
C THR A 189 -28.44 18.48 3.25
N PHE A 190 -29.45 18.56 2.35
CA PHE A 190 -30.65 19.36 2.57
C PHE A 190 -31.39 18.98 3.84
N LEU A 191 -31.66 17.67 4.03
CA LEU A 191 -32.37 17.20 5.22
C LEU A 191 -31.56 17.43 6.50
N THR A 192 -30.25 17.25 6.48
CA THR A 192 -29.37 17.51 7.63
C THR A 192 -29.46 18.99 8.03
N TRP A 193 -29.31 19.91 7.09
CA TRP A 193 -29.37 21.34 7.35
C TRP A 193 -30.78 21.80 7.79
N ALA A 194 -31.82 21.23 7.21
CA ALA A 194 -33.19 21.53 7.59
C ALA A 194 -33.54 21.06 9.01
N ALA A 195 -32.87 20.01 9.50
CA ALA A 195 -33.06 19.47 10.84
C ALA A 195 -32.27 20.22 11.93
N GLU A 196 -31.10 20.79 11.60
CA GLU A 196 -30.25 21.52 12.55
C GLU A 196 -30.95 22.72 13.22
N ASP A 197 -31.88 23.36 12.50
CA ASP A 197 -32.60 24.53 12.96
C ASP A 197 -33.89 24.19 13.78
N PHE A 198 -34.12 22.92 14.13
CA PHE A 198 -35.18 22.51 15.08
C PHE A 198 -34.67 22.32 16.51
N SER A 199 -33.40 22.67 16.80
CA SER A 199 -32.75 22.42 18.11
C SER A 199 -32.54 23.70 18.95
N ASP A 200 -33.19 24.85 18.58
CA ASP A 200 -33.24 26.08 19.36
C ASP A 200 -34.65 26.33 19.93
#